data_5f9ae7bf6082e2e84b8e64f78495b013
#
_entry.id   5f9ae7bf6082e2e84b8e64f78495b013
#
_cell.length_a   1.000
_cell.length_b   1.000
_cell.length_c   1.000
_cell.angle_alpha   90.00
_cell.angle_beta   90.00
_cell.angle_gamma   90.00
#
_symmetry.space_group_name_H-M   'P 1'
#
loop_
_entity.id
_entity.type
_entity.pdbx_description
1 polymer ?
#
loop_
_entity_poly.entity_id
_entity_poly.type
_entity_poly.pdbx_seq_one_letter_code
_entity_poly.pdbx_strand_id
1 'polypeptide(L)'
;MPLKLTQITDTHLSQDTPSRTDDLENAVSAILALPEADTPDLVVHTGDITHNSATAEYEIARRCLEKLPCPVFTIPGNKDKREDFMQAYGTYEHIDVSSGFAQYSLENYPVRLIFLDTHDSNTNQGELCEQRMAHLRTMLEQDRNRPVVIFMHHPPFEAMEIPQPRQFTDWGQVSEFTEITAGFDNIERIICGHVHRNIEAQTGAIPVHALTCMAGDLRKGEVADSDRKLPVMRHFLLGD
;
A
#
# COMPACT_ATOMS: atom_id res chain seq x y z
N MET A 1 -0.56 -17.93 -15.75
CA MET A 1 -1.54 -16.85 -16.06
C MET A 1 -1.09 -15.65 -15.26
N PRO A 2 -1.15 -14.45 -15.82
CA PRO A 2 -0.82 -13.23 -15.07
C PRO A 2 -1.76 -13.06 -13.86
N LEU A 3 -1.25 -12.42 -12.81
CA LEU A 3 -1.96 -12.16 -11.55
C LEU A 3 -2.75 -10.86 -11.67
N LYS A 4 -4.06 -10.92 -11.44
CA LYS A 4 -4.92 -9.73 -11.39
C LYS A 4 -4.94 -9.19 -9.96
N LEU A 5 -4.41 -7.99 -9.80
CA LEU A 5 -4.34 -7.30 -8.53
C LEU A 5 -5.13 -5.99 -8.58
N THR A 6 -5.89 -5.72 -7.52
CA THR A 6 -6.51 -4.40 -7.33
C THR A 6 -5.87 -3.70 -6.13
N GLN A 7 -5.35 -2.50 -6.37
CA GLN A 7 -4.88 -1.61 -5.30
C GLN A 7 -6.01 -0.71 -4.82
N ILE A 8 -6.11 -0.56 -3.50
CA ILE A 8 -6.81 0.51 -2.80
C ILE A 8 -5.84 1.14 -1.79
N THR A 9 -6.10 2.36 -1.35
CA THR A 9 -5.19 3.08 -0.44
C THR A 9 -5.86 4.24 0.26
N ASP A 10 -5.32 4.66 1.39
CA ASP A 10 -5.66 5.92 2.06
C ASP A 10 -7.17 6.06 2.29
N THR A 11 -7.77 5.05 2.90
CA THR A 11 -9.20 5.06 3.28
C THR A 11 -9.48 5.99 4.44
N HIS A 12 -8.49 6.23 5.31
CA HIS A 12 -8.57 7.14 6.45
C HIS A 12 -9.89 7.00 7.23
N LEU A 13 -10.32 5.78 7.46
CA LEU A 13 -11.58 5.51 8.17
C LEU A 13 -11.61 6.25 9.50
N SER A 14 -12.75 6.85 9.79
CA SER A 14 -12.95 7.63 11.01
C SER A 14 -14.41 7.59 11.44
N GLN A 15 -14.65 7.42 12.75
CA GLN A 15 -15.99 7.49 13.30
C GLN A 15 -16.59 8.90 13.18
N ASP A 16 -15.71 9.93 13.13
CA ASP A 16 -16.14 11.35 13.02
C ASP A 16 -16.43 11.74 11.55
N THR A 17 -16.07 10.90 10.59
CA THR A 17 -16.27 11.16 9.15
C THR A 17 -16.84 9.92 8.46
N PRO A 18 -18.14 9.63 8.67
CA PRO A 18 -18.78 8.41 8.14
C PRO A 18 -18.72 8.28 6.60
N SER A 19 -18.64 9.41 5.87
CA SER A 19 -18.51 9.42 4.41
C SER A 19 -17.30 8.64 3.89
N ARG A 20 -16.23 8.52 4.67
CA ARG A 20 -15.06 7.71 4.31
C ARG A 20 -15.34 6.21 4.36
N THR A 21 -16.27 5.79 5.23
CA THR A 21 -16.80 4.42 5.21
C THR A 21 -17.62 4.19 3.96
N ASP A 22 -18.46 5.17 3.57
CA ASP A 22 -19.24 5.11 2.33
C ASP A 22 -18.32 5.01 1.11
N ASP A 23 -17.20 5.75 1.08
CA ASP A 23 -16.21 5.69 -0.01
C ASP A 23 -15.62 4.28 -0.13
N LEU A 24 -15.26 3.63 0.98
CA LEU A 24 -14.77 2.25 0.98
C LEU A 24 -15.86 1.25 0.56
N GLU A 25 -17.09 1.40 1.05
CA GLU A 25 -18.22 0.52 0.68
C GLU A 25 -18.56 0.65 -0.81
N ASN A 26 -18.45 1.84 -1.37
CA ASN A 26 -18.62 2.09 -2.81
C ASN A 26 -17.52 1.39 -3.62
N ALA A 27 -16.27 1.45 -3.17
CA ALA A 27 -15.16 0.75 -3.83
C ALA A 27 -15.32 -0.77 -3.78
N VAL A 28 -15.70 -1.32 -2.61
CA VAL A 28 -16.01 -2.76 -2.46
C VAL A 28 -17.15 -3.16 -3.39
N SER A 29 -18.22 -2.36 -3.44
CA SER A 29 -19.37 -2.61 -4.32
C SER A 29 -18.98 -2.59 -5.81
N ALA A 30 -18.11 -1.65 -6.19
CA ALA A 30 -17.60 -1.58 -7.56
C ALA A 30 -16.74 -2.81 -7.93
N ILE A 31 -15.90 -3.30 -7.02
CA ILE A 31 -15.13 -4.53 -7.24
C ILE A 31 -16.06 -5.75 -7.37
N LEU A 32 -17.08 -5.85 -6.52
CA LEU A 32 -18.06 -6.94 -6.57
C LEU A 32 -18.91 -6.92 -7.86
N ALA A 33 -19.07 -5.76 -8.48
CA ALA A 33 -19.82 -5.60 -9.73
C ALA A 33 -18.98 -5.87 -10.99
N LEU A 34 -17.66 -6.12 -10.86
CA LEU A 34 -16.82 -6.46 -12.00
C LEU A 34 -17.29 -7.77 -12.66
N PRO A 35 -17.17 -7.89 -13.98
CA PRO A 35 -17.34 -9.17 -14.67
C PRO A 35 -16.37 -10.22 -14.08
N GLU A 36 -16.77 -11.50 -14.09
CA GLU A 36 -15.93 -12.60 -13.58
C GLU A 36 -14.52 -12.61 -14.19
N ALA A 37 -14.43 -12.27 -15.49
CA ALA A 37 -13.15 -12.18 -16.20
C ALA A 37 -12.23 -11.09 -15.65
N ASP A 38 -12.76 -10.05 -14.99
CA ASP A 38 -12.04 -8.88 -14.48
C ASP A 38 -11.92 -8.89 -12.95
N THR A 39 -12.56 -9.87 -12.27
CA THR A 39 -12.46 -10.03 -10.83
C THR A 39 -10.99 -10.21 -10.41
N PRO A 40 -10.50 -9.44 -9.42
CA PRO A 40 -9.11 -9.57 -8.97
C PRO A 40 -8.87 -10.89 -8.23
N ASP A 41 -7.68 -11.44 -8.39
CA ASP A 41 -7.20 -12.60 -7.62
C ASP A 41 -6.88 -12.21 -6.17
N LEU A 42 -6.53 -10.93 -5.96
CA LEU A 42 -6.32 -10.34 -4.64
C LEU A 42 -6.47 -8.82 -4.65
N VAL A 43 -6.69 -8.25 -3.47
CA VAL A 43 -6.69 -6.80 -3.24
C VAL A 43 -5.55 -6.44 -2.31
N VAL A 44 -4.86 -5.32 -2.58
CA VAL A 44 -3.85 -4.76 -1.67
C VAL A 44 -4.27 -3.38 -1.21
N HIS A 45 -4.27 -3.17 0.10
CA HIS A 45 -4.44 -1.86 0.72
C HIS A 45 -3.07 -1.32 1.13
N THR A 46 -2.64 -0.25 0.47
CA THR A 46 -1.28 0.30 0.64
C THR A 46 -1.17 1.36 1.75
N GLY A 47 -1.90 1.18 2.85
CA GLY A 47 -1.73 1.95 4.10
C GLY A 47 -2.66 3.15 4.25
N ASP A 48 -2.58 3.80 5.43
CA ASP A 48 -3.51 4.81 5.92
C ASP A 48 -4.96 4.28 5.89
N ILE A 49 -5.14 3.09 6.48
CA ILE A 49 -6.43 2.41 6.62
C ILE A 49 -7.33 3.23 7.53
N THR A 50 -6.78 3.66 8.66
CA THR A 50 -7.47 4.43 9.70
C THR A 50 -7.02 5.89 9.69
N HIS A 51 -7.78 6.75 10.34
CA HIS A 51 -7.39 8.14 10.54
C HIS A 51 -6.74 8.39 11.90
N ASN A 52 -7.21 7.66 12.92
CA ASN A 52 -6.81 7.84 14.31
C ASN A 52 -6.16 6.59 14.92
N SER A 53 -5.96 5.53 14.15
CA SER A 53 -5.47 4.23 14.61
C SER A 53 -6.36 3.57 15.67
N ALA A 54 -7.66 3.90 15.67
CA ALA A 54 -8.61 3.37 16.63
C ALA A 54 -9.06 1.95 16.24
N THR A 55 -9.19 1.05 17.22
CA THR A 55 -9.65 -0.33 17.01
C THR A 55 -10.97 -0.40 16.22
N ALA A 56 -11.93 0.49 16.52
CA ALA A 56 -13.21 0.53 15.82
C ALA A 56 -13.07 0.90 14.33
N GLU A 57 -12.06 1.70 13.95
CA GLU A 57 -11.77 2.04 12.56
C GLU A 57 -11.23 0.83 11.79
N TYR A 58 -10.34 0.03 12.40
CA TYR A 58 -9.89 -1.25 11.84
C TYR A 58 -11.02 -2.28 11.73
N GLU A 59 -11.95 -2.33 12.68
CA GLU A 59 -13.11 -3.20 12.62
C GLU A 59 -14.04 -2.82 11.45
N ILE A 60 -14.21 -1.52 11.18
CA ILE A 60 -14.94 -1.04 10.00
C ILE A 60 -14.23 -1.52 8.72
N ALA A 61 -12.91 -1.32 8.62
CA ALA A 61 -12.12 -1.77 7.48
C ALA A 61 -12.33 -3.26 7.21
N ARG A 62 -12.13 -4.11 8.23
CA ARG A 62 -12.28 -5.56 8.10
C ARG A 62 -13.67 -5.94 7.63
N ARG A 63 -14.71 -5.44 8.30
CA ARG A 63 -16.12 -5.72 7.93
C ARG A 63 -16.44 -5.36 6.48
N CYS A 64 -15.87 -4.25 5.95
CA CYS A 64 -16.08 -3.88 4.57
C CYS A 64 -15.30 -4.78 3.61
N LEU A 65 -14.03 -5.05 3.91
CA LEU A 65 -13.12 -5.78 3.02
C LEU A 65 -13.40 -7.30 3.01
N GLU A 66 -13.90 -7.87 4.10
CA GLU A 66 -14.31 -9.29 4.18
C GLU A 66 -15.48 -9.64 3.25
N LYS A 67 -16.17 -8.65 2.67
CA LYS A 67 -17.19 -8.86 1.63
C LYS A 67 -16.59 -9.25 0.28
N LEU A 68 -15.30 -8.99 0.05
CA LEU A 68 -14.61 -9.30 -1.20
C LEU A 68 -14.41 -10.81 -1.37
N PRO A 69 -14.53 -11.35 -2.60
CA PRO A 69 -14.40 -12.79 -2.87
C PRO A 69 -12.96 -13.27 -2.95
N CYS A 70 -11.99 -12.41 -2.70
CA CYS A 70 -10.55 -12.67 -2.80
C CYS A 70 -9.81 -12.17 -1.55
N PRO A 71 -8.59 -12.67 -1.30
CA PRO A 71 -7.77 -12.21 -0.18
C PRO A 71 -7.47 -10.71 -0.26
N VAL A 72 -7.42 -10.07 0.92
CA VAL A 72 -6.97 -8.68 1.06
C VAL A 72 -5.71 -8.64 1.91
N PHE A 73 -4.64 -8.04 1.37
CA PHE A 73 -3.37 -7.86 2.05
C PHE A 73 -3.13 -6.38 2.34
N THR A 74 -2.48 -6.07 3.44
CA THR A 74 -2.38 -4.68 3.90
C THR A 74 -1.03 -4.40 4.54
N ILE A 75 -0.62 -3.12 4.49
CA ILE A 75 0.52 -2.55 5.20
C ILE A 75 0.06 -1.34 6.00
N PRO A 76 0.76 -0.94 7.07
CA PRO A 76 0.45 0.30 7.75
C PRO A 76 0.89 1.52 6.92
N GLY A 77 0.10 2.60 7.00
CA GLY A 77 0.52 3.94 6.60
C GLY A 77 0.98 4.77 7.82
N ASN A 78 1.14 6.07 7.63
CA ASN A 78 1.55 6.95 8.75
C ASN A 78 0.42 7.25 9.75
N LYS A 79 -0.83 6.97 9.40
CA LYS A 79 -1.99 7.09 10.30
C LYS A 79 -2.30 5.81 11.07
N ASP A 80 -1.68 4.71 10.67
CA ASP A 80 -1.83 3.42 11.33
C ASP A 80 -0.63 3.21 12.28
N LYS A 81 -0.81 3.48 13.58
CA LYS A 81 0.25 3.17 14.55
C LYS A 81 0.58 1.69 14.47
N ARG A 82 1.88 1.36 14.39
CA ARG A 82 2.33 -0.02 14.17
C ARG A 82 1.76 -0.99 15.18
N GLU A 83 1.70 -0.61 16.46
CA GLU A 83 1.18 -1.45 17.54
C GLU A 83 -0.31 -1.77 17.33
N ASP A 84 -1.11 -0.76 16.99
CA ASP A 84 -2.55 -0.92 16.76
C ASP A 84 -2.81 -1.72 15.47
N PHE A 85 -2.03 -1.47 14.42
CA PHE A 85 -2.06 -2.25 13.18
C PHE A 85 -1.73 -3.73 13.45
N MET A 86 -0.65 -3.99 14.19
CA MET A 86 -0.25 -5.35 14.56
C MET A 86 -1.28 -6.04 15.44
N GLN A 87 -1.97 -5.31 16.31
CA GLN A 87 -3.09 -5.85 17.07
C GLN A 87 -4.27 -6.24 16.17
N ALA A 88 -4.57 -5.44 15.13
CA ALA A 88 -5.67 -5.68 14.22
C ALA A 88 -5.39 -6.81 13.21
N TYR A 89 -4.16 -6.90 12.68
CA TYR A 89 -3.78 -7.77 11.56
C TYR A 89 -2.68 -8.78 11.87
N GLY A 90 -1.98 -8.66 13.01
CA GLY A 90 -0.85 -9.53 13.36
C GLY A 90 -1.20 -11.00 13.61
N THR A 91 -2.48 -11.36 13.64
CA THR A 91 -2.95 -12.76 13.69
C THR A 91 -2.97 -13.43 12.31
N TYR A 92 -2.77 -12.67 11.23
CA TYR A 92 -2.68 -13.23 9.90
C TYR A 92 -1.34 -13.94 9.71
N GLU A 93 -1.36 -15.18 9.22
CA GLU A 93 -0.19 -16.09 9.12
C GLU A 93 0.99 -15.49 8.34
N HIS A 94 0.72 -14.58 7.41
CA HIS A 94 1.75 -13.96 6.60
C HIS A 94 2.51 -12.81 7.28
N ILE A 95 2.03 -12.29 8.42
CA ILE A 95 2.67 -11.20 9.16
C ILE A 95 3.50 -11.78 10.30
N ASP A 96 4.83 -11.69 10.18
CA ASP A 96 5.74 -12.07 11.27
C ASP A 96 5.85 -10.95 12.30
N VAL A 97 5.09 -11.09 13.39
CA VAL A 97 5.10 -10.13 14.49
C VAL A 97 6.43 -10.12 15.29
N SER A 98 7.25 -11.17 15.15
CA SER A 98 8.50 -11.28 15.91
C SER A 98 9.57 -10.30 15.45
N SER A 99 9.49 -9.84 14.21
CA SER A 99 10.38 -8.82 13.65
C SER A 99 10.14 -7.42 14.24
N GLY A 100 8.97 -7.18 14.84
CA GLY A 100 8.53 -5.86 15.31
C GLY A 100 8.06 -4.92 14.18
N PHE A 101 8.03 -5.41 12.94
CA PHE A 101 7.58 -4.66 11.76
C PHE A 101 6.53 -5.44 10.98
N ALA A 102 5.57 -4.72 10.38
CA ALA A 102 4.57 -5.29 9.49
C ALA A 102 5.13 -5.46 8.06
N GLN A 103 6.25 -6.16 7.95
CA GLN A 103 6.98 -6.38 6.71
C GLN A 103 7.05 -7.88 6.40
N TYR A 104 6.59 -8.28 5.20
CA TYR A 104 6.45 -9.69 4.83
C TYR A 104 6.50 -9.90 3.31
N SER A 105 6.56 -11.17 2.87
CA SER A 105 6.40 -11.54 1.47
C SER A 105 5.37 -12.65 1.28
N LEU A 106 4.75 -12.68 0.12
CA LEU A 106 3.86 -13.75 -0.33
C LEU A 106 4.50 -14.47 -1.50
N GLU A 107 4.76 -15.77 -1.31
CA GLU A 107 5.52 -16.59 -2.24
C GLU A 107 4.65 -17.57 -3.07
N ASN A 108 3.35 -17.62 -2.79
CA ASN A 108 2.40 -18.58 -3.39
C ASN A 108 1.69 -18.05 -4.64
N TYR A 109 2.16 -16.92 -5.20
CA TYR A 109 1.65 -16.33 -6.44
C TYR A 109 2.68 -16.43 -7.58
N PRO A 110 2.28 -16.29 -8.86
CA PRO A 110 3.21 -16.24 -9.99
C PRO A 110 4.27 -15.15 -9.87
N VAL A 111 3.90 -14.03 -9.27
CA VAL A 111 4.75 -12.88 -8.91
C VAL A 111 4.95 -12.89 -7.40
N ARG A 112 6.17 -12.64 -6.95
CA ARG A 112 6.46 -12.47 -5.53
C ARG A 112 5.99 -11.09 -5.09
N LEU A 113 5.20 -11.04 -4.02
CA LEU A 113 4.63 -9.80 -3.50
C LEU A 113 5.35 -9.47 -2.19
N ILE A 114 6.12 -8.39 -2.18
CA ILE A 114 6.89 -7.93 -1.01
C ILE A 114 6.23 -6.69 -0.43
N PHE A 115 5.92 -6.74 0.87
CA PHE A 115 5.22 -5.71 1.62
C PHE A 115 6.18 -5.08 2.63
N LEU A 116 6.41 -3.76 2.51
CA LEU A 116 7.33 -3.02 3.37
C LEU A 116 6.58 -2.14 4.36
N ASP A 117 7.00 -2.22 5.61
CA ASP A 117 6.59 -1.28 6.65
C ASP A 117 7.47 -0.03 6.59
N THR A 118 6.90 1.08 6.17
CA THR A 118 7.58 2.38 6.12
C THR A 118 7.09 3.35 7.21
N HIS A 119 6.33 2.87 8.20
CA HIS A 119 5.84 3.70 9.29
C HIS A 119 6.98 4.21 10.18
N ASP A 120 7.01 5.54 10.44
CA ASP A 120 7.81 6.18 11.48
C ASP A 120 6.88 6.61 12.63
N SER A 121 7.19 6.20 13.85
CA SER A 121 6.38 6.54 15.04
C SER A 121 6.47 8.02 15.44
N ASN A 122 7.42 8.76 14.91
CA ASN A 122 7.71 10.14 15.32
C ASN A 122 7.18 11.18 14.33
N THR A 123 6.95 10.77 13.07
CA THR A 123 6.54 11.71 11.99
C THR A 123 5.49 11.08 11.08
N ASN A 124 4.90 11.90 10.18
CA ASN A 124 4.07 11.40 9.09
C ASN A 124 4.90 11.04 7.84
N GLN A 125 6.23 11.08 7.93
CA GLN A 125 7.14 10.68 6.85
C GLN A 125 7.56 9.22 7.02
N GLY A 126 8.06 8.62 5.96
CA GLY A 126 8.52 7.25 5.98
C GLY A 126 9.90 7.09 6.60
N GLU A 127 10.15 5.88 7.09
CA GLU A 127 11.42 5.41 7.58
C GLU A 127 11.70 3.99 7.06
N LEU A 128 12.95 3.76 6.65
CA LEU A 128 13.47 2.43 6.31
C LEU A 128 14.79 2.20 7.06
N CYS A 129 14.68 1.82 8.35
CA CYS A 129 15.85 1.56 9.18
C CYS A 129 16.66 0.35 8.68
N GLU A 130 17.90 0.21 9.16
CA GLU A 130 18.83 -0.86 8.78
C GLU A 130 18.20 -2.27 8.89
N GLN A 131 17.40 -2.52 9.95
CA GLN A 131 16.75 -3.82 10.14
C GLN A 131 15.71 -4.11 9.02
N ARG A 132 14.90 -3.11 8.64
CA ARG A 132 13.93 -3.27 7.54
C ARG A 132 14.63 -3.45 6.19
N MET A 133 15.73 -2.73 5.96
CA MET A 133 16.57 -2.88 4.76
C MET A 133 17.24 -4.26 4.68
N ALA A 134 17.78 -4.75 5.80
CA ALA A 134 18.37 -6.10 5.86
C ALA A 134 17.32 -7.18 5.59
N HIS A 135 16.11 -7.02 6.11
CA HIS A 135 15.01 -7.95 5.82
C HIS A 135 14.59 -7.88 4.34
N LEU A 136 14.49 -6.68 3.74
CA LEU A 136 14.22 -6.52 2.31
C LEU A 136 15.27 -7.27 1.46
N ARG A 137 16.57 -7.09 1.76
CA ARG A 137 17.64 -7.83 1.07
C ARG A 137 17.42 -9.34 1.16
N THR A 138 17.12 -9.84 2.36
CA THR A 138 16.84 -11.26 2.59
C THR A 138 15.68 -11.76 1.74
N MET A 139 14.57 -11.03 1.70
CA MET A 139 13.41 -11.39 0.87
C MET A 139 13.75 -11.39 -0.61
N LEU A 140 14.48 -10.38 -1.12
CA LEU A 140 14.86 -10.30 -2.53
C LEU A 140 15.81 -11.43 -2.95
N GLU A 141 16.76 -11.82 -2.08
CA GLU A 141 17.72 -12.89 -2.36
C GLU A 141 17.12 -14.30 -2.40
N GLN A 142 15.94 -14.51 -1.82
CA GLN A 142 15.30 -15.84 -1.80
C GLN A 142 15.04 -16.42 -3.20
N ASP A 143 14.68 -15.56 -4.15
CA ASP A 143 14.44 -15.97 -5.52
C ASP A 143 14.65 -14.79 -6.48
N ARG A 144 15.73 -14.83 -7.24
CA ARG A 144 16.10 -13.79 -8.21
C ARG A 144 15.48 -14.00 -9.60
N ASN A 145 14.74 -15.10 -9.82
CA ASN A 145 14.22 -15.44 -11.14
C ASN A 145 12.74 -15.07 -11.30
N ARG A 146 11.96 -15.16 -10.23
CA ARG A 146 10.54 -14.78 -10.29
C ARG A 146 10.37 -13.27 -10.24
N PRO A 147 9.43 -12.73 -11.03
CA PRO A 147 9.07 -11.32 -10.93
C PRO A 147 8.69 -10.91 -9.49
N VAL A 148 9.01 -9.68 -9.14
CA VAL A 148 8.73 -9.09 -7.82
C VAL A 148 7.93 -7.80 -7.97
N VAL A 149 6.91 -7.62 -7.14
CA VAL A 149 6.25 -6.32 -6.92
C VAL A 149 6.41 -5.93 -5.47
N ILE A 150 6.84 -4.69 -5.23
CA ILE A 150 7.04 -4.14 -3.88
C ILE A 150 5.87 -3.20 -3.56
N PHE A 151 5.27 -3.37 -2.38
CA PHE A 151 4.26 -2.48 -1.83
C PHE A 151 4.85 -1.73 -0.63
N MET A 152 4.69 -0.42 -0.63
CA MET A 152 5.08 0.44 0.48
C MET A 152 4.15 1.66 0.53
N HIS A 153 3.89 2.21 1.73
CA HIS A 153 2.98 3.35 1.83
C HIS A 153 3.63 4.63 1.30
N HIS A 154 4.79 5.00 1.83
CA HIS A 154 5.51 6.20 1.42
C HIS A 154 6.29 5.94 0.13
N PRO A 155 6.05 6.71 -0.95
CA PRO A 155 6.75 6.50 -2.21
C PRO A 155 8.23 6.93 -2.13
N PRO A 156 9.15 6.17 -2.75
CA PRO A 156 10.59 6.45 -2.73
C PRO A 156 11.01 7.50 -3.78
N PHE A 157 10.23 8.58 -3.88
CA PHE A 157 10.52 9.75 -4.73
C PHE A 157 9.97 11.03 -4.11
N GLU A 158 10.53 12.18 -4.47
CA GLU A 158 9.98 13.49 -4.08
C GLU A 158 8.78 13.86 -4.97
N ALA A 159 7.59 13.99 -4.36
CA ALA A 159 6.40 14.46 -5.06
C ALA A 159 6.38 16.00 -5.08
N MET A 160 7.09 16.60 -6.04
CA MET A 160 7.31 18.05 -6.12
C MET A 160 6.02 18.88 -6.33
N GLU A 161 4.95 18.25 -6.79
CA GLU A 161 3.65 18.90 -7.03
C GLU A 161 2.84 19.11 -5.74
N ILE A 162 3.33 18.65 -4.57
CA ILE A 162 2.63 18.82 -3.31
C ILE A 162 3.38 19.77 -2.36
N PRO A 163 2.67 20.49 -1.45
CA PRO A 163 3.30 21.48 -0.56
C PRO A 163 4.38 20.93 0.39
N GLN A 164 4.35 19.64 0.67
CA GLN A 164 5.34 18.94 1.49
C GLN A 164 5.86 17.73 0.70
N PRO A 165 6.81 17.95 -0.23
CA PRO A 165 7.23 16.92 -1.19
C PRO A 165 8.03 15.78 -0.55
N ARG A 166 8.54 15.95 0.66
CA ARG A 166 9.39 14.96 1.31
C ARG A 166 8.55 13.83 1.87
N GLN A 167 8.72 12.66 1.27
CA GLN A 167 8.04 11.44 1.70
C GLN A 167 8.83 10.70 2.79
N PHE A 168 10.13 10.98 2.92
CA PHE A 168 11.02 10.44 3.93
C PHE A 168 11.77 11.56 4.66
N THR A 169 12.03 11.38 5.95
CA THR A 169 12.85 12.31 6.74
C THR A 169 14.32 12.23 6.31
N ASP A 170 14.81 11.01 6.11
CA ASP A 170 16.18 10.73 5.70
C ASP A 170 16.22 10.15 4.27
N TRP A 171 16.63 10.99 3.32
CA TRP A 171 16.79 10.57 1.93
C TRP A 171 18.00 9.66 1.69
N GLY A 172 18.92 9.55 2.65
CA GLY A 172 19.97 8.53 2.63
C GLY A 172 19.36 7.11 2.64
N GLN A 173 18.28 6.91 3.38
CA GLN A 173 17.55 5.63 3.39
C GLN A 173 16.90 5.33 2.03
N VAL A 174 16.36 6.34 1.34
CA VAL A 174 15.81 6.16 -0.02
C VAL A 174 16.91 5.85 -1.02
N SER A 175 18.09 6.47 -0.88
CA SER A 175 19.26 6.16 -1.70
C SER A 175 19.71 4.72 -1.49
N GLU A 176 19.81 4.27 -0.25
CA GLU A 176 20.15 2.88 0.08
C GLU A 176 19.09 1.89 -0.47
N PHE A 177 17.80 2.19 -0.32
CA PHE A 177 16.70 1.40 -0.91
C PHE A 177 16.89 1.28 -2.42
N THR A 178 17.20 2.40 -3.10
CA THR A 178 17.42 2.42 -4.55
C THR A 178 18.65 1.59 -4.96
N GLU A 179 19.73 1.67 -4.20
CA GLU A 179 20.93 0.84 -4.42
C GLU A 179 20.65 -0.66 -4.22
N ILE A 180 19.90 -1.00 -3.17
CA ILE A 180 19.51 -2.40 -2.93
C ILE A 180 18.70 -2.93 -4.11
N THR A 181 17.64 -2.20 -4.49
CA THR A 181 16.69 -2.65 -5.52
C THR A 181 17.31 -2.66 -6.91
N ALA A 182 18.26 -1.77 -7.22
CA ALA A 182 19.02 -1.77 -8.46
C ALA A 182 19.86 -3.05 -8.68
N GLY A 183 20.13 -3.83 -7.63
CA GLY A 183 20.80 -5.12 -7.72
C GLY A 183 19.89 -6.29 -8.17
N PHE A 184 18.62 -6.03 -8.52
CA PHE A 184 17.62 -7.04 -8.84
C PHE A 184 16.83 -6.68 -10.11
N ASP A 185 17.13 -7.32 -11.22
CA ASP A 185 16.49 -7.04 -12.52
C ASP A 185 15.04 -7.57 -12.61
N ASN A 186 14.62 -8.36 -11.63
CA ASN A 186 13.30 -8.99 -11.59
C ASN A 186 12.23 -8.17 -10.86
N ILE A 187 12.54 -6.95 -10.40
CA ILE A 187 11.54 -6.06 -9.77
C ILE A 187 10.75 -5.35 -10.87
N GLU A 188 9.48 -5.71 -11.04
CA GLU A 188 8.62 -5.14 -12.08
C GLU A 188 8.20 -3.71 -11.76
N ARG A 189 7.80 -3.46 -10.50
CA ARG A 189 7.29 -2.15 -10.05
C ARG A 189 7.21 -2.01 -8.55
N ILE A 190 7.02 -0.76 -8.10
CA ILE A 190 6.70 -0.38 -6.74
C ILE A 190 5.33 0.28 -6.73
N ILE A 191 4.47 -0.07 -5.75
CA ILE A 191 3.09 0.41 -5.63
C ILE A 191 2.91 1.07 -4.26
N CYS A 192 2.45 2.35 -4.27
CA CYS A 192 2.42 3.23 -3.11
C CYS A 192 1.08 3.96 -2.92
N GLY A 193 0.90 4.55 -1.73
CA GLY A 193 -0.17 5.49 -1.38
C GLY A 193 0.38 6.86 -0.96
N HIS A 194 -0.12 7.41 0.16
CA HIS A 194 0.38 8.53 0.93
C HIS A 194 0.20 9.93 0.30
N VAL A 195 0.52 10.10 -0.96
CA VAL A 195 0.56 11.43 -1.60
C VAL A 195 -0.82 11.99 -1.96
N HIS A 196 -1.88 11.18 -1.88
CA HIS A 196 -3.26 11.52 -2.20
C HIS A 196 -3.46 12.06 -3.63
N ARG A 197 -2.57 11.64 -4.55
CA ARG A 197 -2.58 11.97 -6.00
C ARG A 197 -2.15 10.75 -6.80
N ASN A 198 -2.59 10.69 -8.04
CA ASN A 198 -2.03 9.75 -9.00
C ASN A 198 -0.70 10.29 -9.51
N ILE A 199 0.39 9.59 -9.19
CA ILE A 199 1.73 9.94 -9.67
C ILE A 199 2.39 8.70 -10.23
N GLU A 200 3.01 8.86 -11.41
CA GLU A 200 3.86 7.87 -12.04
C GLU A 200 5.29 8.41 -12.00
N ALA A 201 6.20 7.67 -11.40
CA ALA A 201 7.60 8.04 -11.24
C ALA A 201 8.51 6.82 -11.44
N GLN A 202 9.79 6.99 -11.15
CA GLN A 202 10.77 5.91 -11.14
C GLN A 202 11.72 6.08 -9.95
N THR A 203 12.18 4.96 -9.40
CA THR A 203 13.34 4.91 -8.53
C THR A 203 14.40 4.02 -9.18
N GLY A 204 15.56 4.59 -9.53
CA GLY A 204 16.45 3.92 -10.47
C GLY A 204 15.73 3.63 -11.80
N ALA A 205 15.71 2.38 -12.23
CA ALA A 205 15.01 1.93 -13.45
C ALA A 205 13.60 1.34 -13.14
N ILE A 206 13.19 1.28 -11.86
CA ILE A 206 11.96 0.60 -11.44
C ILE A 206 10.80 1.60 -11.48
N PRO A 207 9.71 1.29 -12.21
CA PRO A 207 8.48 2.11 -12.20
C PRO A 207 7.86 2.16 -10.80
N VAL A 208 7.43 3.34 -10.40
CA VAL A 208 6.71 3.58 -9.13
C VAL A 208 5.34 4.18 -9.43
N HIS A 209 4.31 3.60 -8.83
CA HIS A 209 2.93 4.05 -8.97
C HIS A 209 2.38 4.46 -7.61
N ALA A 210 2.02 5.73 -7.44
CA ALA A 210 1.26 6.20 -6.30
C ALA A 210 -0.19 6.43 -6.72
N LEU A 211 -1.13 5.88 -5.94
CA LEU A 211 -2.57 6.03 -6.16
C LEU A 211 -3.11 7.16 -5.31
N THR A 212 -4.11 7.90 -5.82
CA THR A 212 -4.80 8.93 -5.05
C THR A 212 -5.61 8.33 -3.90
N CYS A 213 -5.89 9.16 -2.89
CA CYS A 213 -6.62 8.80 -1.69
C CYS A 213 -8.04 8.30 -2.00
N MET A 214 -8.45 7.19 -1.36
CA MET A 214 -9.84 6.72 -1.45
C MET A 214 -10.80 7.69 -0.75
N ALA A 215 -10.44 8.20 0.43
CA ALA A 215 -11.22 9.21 1.14
C ALA A 215 -11.38 10.47 0.30
N GLY A 216 -12.60 10.69 -0.23
CA GLY A 216 -12.89 11.71 -1.22
C GLY A 216 -12.60 13.13 -0.74
N ASP A 217 -12.80 13.40 0.57
CA ASP A 217 -12.53 14.69 1.22
C ASP A 217 -11.03 15.02 1.34
N LEU A 218 -10.16 14.00 1.27
CA LEU A 218 -8.70 14.16 1.41
C LEU A 218 -7.94 14.15 0.08
N ARG A 219 -8.61 13.90 -1.05
CA ARG A 219 -7.99 13.93 -2.38
C ARG A 219 -7.38 15.29 -2.67
N LYS A 220 -6.14 15.28 -3.12
CA LYS A 220 -5.37 16.48 -3.46
C LYS A 220 -5.33 16.71 -4.97
N GLY A 221 -5.11 17.98 -5.36
CA GLY A 221 -5.09 18.39 -6.76
C GLY A 221 -6.45 18.90 -7.25
N GLU A 222 -6.52 19.18 -8.54
CA GLU A 222 -7.76 19.59 -9.21
C GLU A 222 -8.61 18.34 -9.43
N VAL A 223 -9.60 18.12 -8.55
CA VAL A 223 -10.56 17.02 -8.63
C VAL A 223 -11.95 17.62 -8.69
N ALA A 224 -12.71 17.37 -9.75
CA ALA A 224 -14.09 17.81 -9.85
C ALA A 224 -14.93 17.20 -8.69
N ASP A 225 -15.92 17.94 -8.19
CA ASP A 225 -16.76 17.49 -7.07
C ASP A 225 -17.51 16.17 -7.41
N SER A 226 -17.88 15.96 -8.67
CA SER A 226 -18.45 14.70 -9.15
C SER A 226 -17.49 13.52 -8.97
N ASP A 227 -16.20 13.74 -9.24
CA ASP A 227 -15.19 12.70 -9.24
C ASP A 227 -14.72 12.34 -7.83
N ARG A 228 -14.90 13.28 -6.86
CA ARG A 228 -14.61 13.00 -5.44
C ARG A 228 -15.46 11.86 -4.86
N LYS A 229 -16.60 11.58 -5.45
CA LYS A 229 -17.53 10.51 -5.03
C LYS A 229 -17.30 9.20 -5.77
N LEU A 230 -16.48 9.20 -6.83
CA LEU A 230 -16.16 7.97 -7.55
C LEU A 230 -15.23 7.09 -6.71
N PRO A 231 -15.45 5.77 -6.70
CA PRO A 231 -14.55 4.86 -6.04
C PRO A 231 -13.15 4.94 -6.66
N VAL A 232 -12.12 4.89 -5.81
CA VAL A 232 -10.72 4.91 -6.24
C VAL A 232 -10.12 3.53 -6.06
N MET A 233 -9.69 2.96 -7.15
CA MET A 233 -8.91 1.73 -7.20
C MET A 233 -8.06 1.71 -8.46
N ARG A 234 -7.02 0.87 -8.45
CA ARG A 234 -6.19 0.65 -9.64
C ARG A 234 -6.01 -0.85 -9.85
N HIS A 235 -6.27 -1.29 -11.07
CA HIS A 235 -6.09 -2.68 -11.46
C HIS A 235 -4.72 -2.86 -12.12
N PHE A 236 -4.04 -3.95 -11.79
CA PHE A 236 -2.76 -4.36 -12.37
C PHE A 236 -2.87 -5.80 -12.87
N LEU A 237 -2.23 -6.05 -14.00
CA LEU A 237 -1.93 -7.38 -14.50
C LEU A 237 -0.42 -7.58 -14.33
N LEU A 238 0.00 -8.58 -13.56
CA LEU A 238 1.38 -8.79 -13.12
C LEU A 238 1.91 -10.13 -13.62
N GLY A 239 3.21 -10.19 -13.93
CA GLY A 239 3.86 -11.44 -14.35
C GLY A 239 3.54 -11.86 -15.79
N ASP A 240 3.43 -10.89 -16.71
CA ASP A 240 3.28 -11.13 -18.15
C ASP A 240 4.61 -11.50 -18.82
#